data_cbf66173566aa7352e297a20ab32c4f0
#
_entry.id   cbf66173566aa7352e297a20ab32c4f0
#
_cell.length_a   1.000
_cell.length_b   1.000
_cell.length_c   1.000
_cell.angle_alpha   90.00
_cell.angle_beta   90.00
_cell.angle_gamma   90.00
#
_symmetry.space_group_name_H-M   'P 1'
#
loop_
_entity.id
_entity.type
_entity.pdbx_description
1 polymer ?
#
loop_
_entity_poly.entity_id
_entity_poly.type
_entity_poly.pdbx_seq_one_letter_code
_entity_poly.pdbx_strand_id
1 'polypeptide(L)'
;MAFARPLASLVAPGLTHPQDIETLTRLTRIILPAQFFHVIGGLLSATLMARNLHLLPALAPLVYSASIIAGGLIGAQFLGVGAEGFAWGTLIGSVLGPFALPLFGCLRSGMRWRPTLSLRDPDLLRYLWLSAPIMIGLPKTLRG
;
A
#
# COMPACT_ATOMS: atom_id res chain seq x y z
N MET A 1 -11.32 -4.50 -14.04
CA MET A 1 -10.93 -3.22 -14.66
C MET A 1 -12.10 -2.37 -15.19
N ALA A 2 -13.33 -2.87 -15.21
CA ALA A 2 -14.53 -2.12 -15.59
C ALA A 2 -14.95 -1.01 -14.59
N PHE A 3 -14.45 -1.06 -13.35
CA PHE A 3 -14.83 -0.14 -12.28
C PHE A 3 -14.00 1.15 -12.19
N ALA A 4 -12.94 1.32 -12.98
CA ALA A 4 -12.08 2.49 -12.89
C ALA A 4 -12.79 3.80 -13.35
N ARG A 5 -13.67 3.72 -14.33
CA ARG A 5 -14.45 4.88 -14.77
C ARG A 5 -15.47 5.36 -13.74
N PRO A 6 -16.36 4.51 -13.17
CA PRO A 6 -17.30 4.96 -12.15
C PRO A 6 -16.60 5.42 -10.86
N LEU A 7 -15.46 4.84 -10.49
CA LEU A 7 -14.66 5.33 -9.38
C LEU A 7 -14.07 6.72 -9.63
N ALA A 8 -13.55 6.97 -10.82
CA ALA A 8 -12.99 8.28 -11.18
C ALA A 8 -14.05 9.38 -11.13
N SER A 9 -15.27 9.14 -11.62
CA SER A 9 -16.37 10.09 -11.56
C SER A 9 -16.91 10.34 -10.14
N LEU A 10 -16.78 9.36 -9.25
CA LEU A 10 -17.21 9.47 -7.86
C LEU A 10 -16.21 10.26 -7.00
N VAL A 11 -14.90 10.08 -7.26
CA VAL A 11 -13.81 10.70 -6.50
C VAL A 11 -13.54 12.14 -6.92
N ALA A 12 -13.84 12.49 -8.17
CA ALA A 12 -13.58 13.82 -8.71
C ALA A 12 -14.79 14.37 -9.47
N PRO A 13 -15.88 14.74 -8.78
CA PRO A 13 -17.10 15.25 -9.40
C PRO A 13 -16.93 16.62 -10.10
N GLY A 14 -15.77 17.29 -9.93
CA GLY A 14 -15.44 18.57 -10.58
C GLY A 14 -14.69 18.46 -11.89
N LEU A 15 -14.29 17.27 -12.33
CA LEU A 15 -13.59 17.07 -13.59
C LEU A 15 -14.62 16.94 -14.73
N THR A 16 -14.86 18.06 -15.44
CA THR A 16 -15.82 18.13 -16.54
C THR A 16 -15.21 17.85 -17.91
N HIS A 17 -13.86 17.91 -18.02
CA HIS A 17 -13.20 17.64 -19.30
C HIS A 17 -12.98 16.14 -19.53
N PRO A 18 -13.39 15.59 -20.70
CA PRO A 18 -13.20 14.18 -21.04
C PRO A 18 -11.75 13.70 -20.97
N GLN A 19 -10.79 14.57 -21.29
CA GLN A 19 -9.37 14.29 -21.27
C GLN A 19 -8.84 14.05 -19.83
N ASP A 20 -9.36 14.77 -18.85
CA ASP A 20 -8.95 14.62 -17.44
C ASP A 20 -9.46 13.29 -16.88
N ILE A 21 -10.67 12.89 -17.26
CA ILE A 21 -11.26 11.61 -16.85
C ILE A 21 -10.47 10.44 -17.45
N GLU A 22 -10.02 10.56 -18.69
CA GLU A 22 -9.22 9.53 -19.34
C GLU A 22 -7.84 9.40 -18.67
N THR A 23 -7.18 10.53 -18.42
CA THR A 23 -5.90 10.56 -17.70
C THR A 23 -6.04 9.97 -16.29
N LEU A 24 -7.06 10.38 -15.54
CA LEU A 24 -7.33 9.83 -14.21
C LEU A 24 -7.59 8.32 -14.25
N THR A 25 -8.35 7.85 -15.22
CA THR A 25 -8.62 6.42 -15.41
C THR A 25 -7.35 5.64 -15.71
N ARG A 26 -6.46 6.20 -16.54
CA ARG A 26 -5.18 5.59 -16.88
C ARG A 26 -4.24 5.53 -15.67
N LEU A 27 -4.10 6.62 -14.92
CA LEU A 27 -3.32 6.68 -13.69
C LEU A 27 -3.85 5.68 -12.65
N THR A 28 -5.16 5.62 -12.47
CA THR A 28 -5.80 4.68 -11.54
C THR A 28 -5.48 3.22 -11.90
N ARG A 29 -5.48 2.88 -13.19
CA ARG A 29 -5.12 1.52 -13.65
C ARG A 29 -3.68 1.16 -13.34
N ILE A 30 -2.76 2.13 -13.37
CA ILE A 30 -1.35 1.91 -13.03
C ILE A 30 -1.18 1.76 -11.51
N ILE A 31 -1.89 2.56 -10.72
CA ILE A 31 -1.75 2.60 -9.26
C ILE A 31 -2.51 1.46 -8.57
N LEU A 32 -3.62 0.97 -9.13
CA LEU A 32 -4.43 -0.10 -8.52
C LEU A 32 -3.61 -1.36 -8.13
N PRO A 33 -2.72 -1.89 -8.97
CA PRO A 33 -1.87 -3.02 -8.60
C PRO A 33 -0.94 -2.73 -7.42
N ALA A 34 -0.54 -1.46 -7.23
CA ALA A 34 0.32 -1.06 -6.13
C ALA A 34 -0.31 -1.34 -4.76
N GLN A 35 -1.64 -1.24 -4.65
CA GLN A 35 -2.38 -1.52 -3.42
C GLN A 35 -2.21 -2.97 -2.96
N PHE A 36 -2.14 -3.91 -3.90
CA PHE A 36 -1.90 -5.31 -3.60
C PHE A 36 -0.55 -5.53 -2.92
N PHE A 37 0.49 -4.89 -3.44
CA PHE A 37 1.83 -4.93 -2.85
C PHE A 37 1.89 -4.26 -1.48
N HIS A 38 1.14 -3.17 -1.27
CA HIS A 38 1.03 -2.51 0.03
C HIS A 38 0.39 -3.41 1.09
N VAL A 39 -0.70 -4.09 0.76
CA VAL A 39 -1.39 -4.98 1.69
C VAL A 39 -0.49 -6.14 2.11
N ILE A 40 0.11 -6.84 1.15
CA ILE A 40 1.03 -7.94 1.44
C ILE A 40 2.25 -7.45 2.20
N GLY A 41 2.84 -6.34 1.78
CA GLY A 41 3.98 -5.73 2.44
C GLY A 41 3.69 -5.28 3.87
N GLY A 42 2.48 -4.78 4.13
CA GLY A 42 1.99 -4.45 5.47
C GLY A 42 1.96 -5.66 6.40
N LEU A 43 1.47 -6.81 5.91
CA LEU A 43 1.47 -8.07 6.66
C LEU A 43 2.90 -8.55 6.96
N LEU A 44 3.80 -8.49 5.98
CA LEU A 44 5.21 -8.84 6.14
C LEU A 44 5.89 -7.92 7.16
N SER A 45 5.62 -6.61 7.08
CA SER A 45 6.15 -5.61 8.02
C SER A 45 5.65 -5.85 9.45
N ALA A 46 4.37 -6.14 9.62
CA ALA A 46 3.79 -6.48 10.92
C ALA A 46 4.47 -7.72 11.54
N THR A 47 4.75 -8.72 10.70
CA THR A 47 5.43 -9.94 11.13
C THR A 47 6.89 -9.67 11.56
N LEU A 48 7.61 -8.79 10.86
CA LEU A 48 8.96 -8.36 11.25
C LEU A 48 8.94 -7.57 12.56
N MET A 49 7.98 -6.65 12.71
CA MET A 49 7.82 -5.87 13.95
C MET A 49 7.53 -6.77 15.16
N ALA A 50 6.72 -7.81 15.00
CA ALA A 50 6.46 -8.80 16.03
C ALA A 50 7.73 -9.56 16.48
N ARG A 51 8.77 -9.58 15.64
CA ARG A 51 10.09 -10.17 15.92
C ARG A 51 11.15 -9.15 16.35
N ASN A 52 10.75 -7.93 16.69
CA ASN A 52 11.65 -6.81 17.03
C ASN A 52 12.60 -6.39 15.88
N LEU A 53 12.28 -6.72 14.63
CA LEU A 53 13.03 -6.34 13.44
C LEU A 53 12.40 -5.10 12.82
N HIS A 54 12.70 -3.93 13.36
CA HIS A 54 12.03 -2.67 12.97
C HIS A 54 12.72 -1.94 11.81
N LEU A 55 13.99 -2.25 11.53
CA LEU A 55 14.80 -1.49 10.56
C LEU A 55 14.22 -1.53 9.14
N LEU A 56 13.90 -2.73 8.63
CA LEU A 56 13.41 -2.89 7.26
C LEU A 56 12.01 -2.30 7.05
N PRO A 57 11.05 -2.50 7.96
CA PRO A 57 9.77 -1.79 7.90
C PRO A 57 9.91 -0.27 7.96
N ALA A 58 10.87 0.26 8.73
CA ALA A 58 11.11 1.70 8.82
C ALA A 58 11.74 2.28 7.54
N LEU A 59 12.55 1.52 6.82
CA LEU A 59 13.14 1.94 5.54
C LEU A 59 12.16 1.85 4.37
N ALA A 60 11.14 1.02 4.45
CA ALA A 60 10.18 0.80 3.37
C ALA A 60 9.50 2.09 2.87
N PRO A 61 9.00 3.00 3.74
CA PRO A 61 8.42 4.27 3.30
C PRO A 61 9.42 5.20 2.61
N LEU A 62 10.69 5.18 3.04
CA LEU A 62 11.74 6.01 2.43
C LEU A 62 12.02 5.56 1.00
N VAL A 63 12.19 4.26 0.78
CA VAL A 63 12.39 3.67 -0.55
C VAL A 63 11.18 3.94 -1.44
N TYR A 64 9.97 3.81 -0.89
CA TYR A 64 8.73 4.12 -1.60
C TYR A 64 8.70 5.58 -2.07
N SER A 65 8.92 6.53 -1.17
CA SER A 65 8.92 7.96 -1.49
C SER A 65 10.01 8.34 -2.49
N ALA A 66 11.22 7.79 -2.31
CA ALA A 66 12.33 8.00 -3.25
C ALA A 66 11.99 7.50 -4.65
N SER A 67 11.32 6.36 -4.76
CA SER A 67 10.89 5.78 -6.05
C SER A 67 9.82 6.65 -6.74
N ILE A 68 8.90 7.24 -6.00
CA ILE A 68 7.90 8.18 -6.55
C ILE A 68 8.59 9.42 -7.11
N ILE A 69 9.49 10.02 -6.33
CA ILE A 69 10.24 11.22 -6.76
C ILE A 69 11.08 10.91 -7.98
N ALA A 70 11.83 9.81 -7.97
CA ALA A 70 12.64 9.38 -9.11
C ALA A 70 11.78 9.12 -10.36
N GLY A 71 10.66 8.42 -10.20
CA GLY A 71 9.72 8.16 -11.30
C GLY A 71 9.14 9.44 -11.90
N GLY A 72 8.78 10.40 -11.05
CA GLY A 72 8.30 11.72 -11.48
C GLY A 72 9.35 12.53 -12.23
N LEU A 73 10.58 12.59 -11.71
CA LEU A 73 11.70 13.30 -12.34
C LEU A 73 12.07 12.66 -13.70
N ILE A 74 12.22 11.36 -13.73
CA ILE A 74 12.54 10.62 -14.96
C ILE A 74 11.41 10.79 -15.99
N GLY A 75 10.15 10.65 -15.54
CA GLY A 75 8.99 10.82 -16.39
C GLY A 75 8.89 12.22 -16.99
N ALA A 76 9.17 13.26 -16.20
CA ALA A 76 9.09 14.64 -16.65
C ALA A 76 10.26 15.02 -17.58
N GLN A 77 11.49 14.60 -17.26
CA GLN A 77 12.69 15.06 -17.97
C GLN A 77 13.02 14.23 -19.21
N PHE A 78 12.81 12.91 -19.16
CA PHE A 78 13.27 12.01 -20.22
C PHE A 78 12.14 11.46 -21.10
N LEU A 79 10.94 11.32 -20.55
CA LEU A 79 9.83 10.67 -21.25
C LEU A 79 8.70 11.63 -21.64
N GLY A 80 8.69 12.85 -21.09
CA GLY A 80 7.65 13.84 -21.34
C GLY A 80 6.24 13.41 -20.88
N VAL A 81 6.16 12.38 -20.02
CA VAL A 81 4.88 11.75 -19.60
C VAL A 81 4.32 12.34 -18.30
N GLY A 82 4.93 13.40 -17.75
CA GLY A 82 4.39 14.15 -16.61
C GLY A 82 3.85 13.30 -15.45
N ALA A 83 2.53 13.36 -15.25
CA ALA A 83 1.86 12.65 -14.14
C ALA A 83 1.98 11.11 -14.19
N GLU A 84 2.14 10.53 -15.37
CA GLU A 84 2.33 9.08 -15.50
C GLU A 84 3.64 8.59 -14.91
N GLY A 85 4.70 9.43 -14.96
CA GLY A 85 5.98 9.12 -14.31
C GLY A 85 5.83 8.90 -12.80
N PHE A 86 5.03 9.71 -12.13
CA PHE A 86 4.70 9.52 -10.71
C PHE A 86 3.90 8.24 -10.46
N ALA A 87 2.97 7.89 -11.34
CA ALA A 87 2.19 6.66 -11.22
C ALA A 87 3.06 5.41 -11.36
N TRP A 88 3.98 5.40 -12.32
CA TRP A 88 4.96 4.32 -12.47
C TRP A 88 5.94 4.27 -11.29
N GLY A 89 6.39 5.43 -10.81
CA GLY A 89 7.20 5.53 -9.60
C GLY A 89 6.50 4.95 -8.37
N THR A 90 5.19 5.19 -8.24
CA THR A 90 4.36 4.63 -7.18
C THR A 90 4.27 3.10 -7.29
N LEU A 91 4.05 2.55 -8.48
CA LEU A 91 3.98 1.11 -8.68
C LEU A 91 5.32 0.42 -8.38
N ILE A 92 6.41 0.93 -8.95
CA ILE A 92 7.76 0.40 -8.70
C ILE A 92 8.13 0.56 -7.22
N GLY A 93 7.84 1.71 -6.64
CA GLY A 93 8.08 2.00 -5.24
C GLY A 93 7.32 1.07 -4.29
N SER A 94 6.09 0.71 -4.61
CA SER A 94 5.30 -0.24 -3.81
C SER A 94 5.88 -1.65 -3.82
N VAL A 95 6.47 -2.05 -4.94
CA VAL A 95 7.18 -3.34 -5.06
C VAL A 95 8.50 -3.31 -4.29
N LEU A 96 9.31 -2.26 -4.44
CA LEU A 96 10.64 -2.18 -3.82
C LEU A 96 10.59 -1.89 -2.32
N GLY A 97 9.80 -0.89 -1.90
CA GLY A 97 9.71 -0.46 -0.50
C GLY A 97 8.84 -1.40 0.34
N PRO A 98 7.52 -1.24 0.31
CA PRO A 98 6.62 -1.98 1.18
C PRO A 98 6.66 -3.50 1.01
N PHE A 99 6.94 -4.00 -0.20
CA PHE A 99 6.92 -5.44 -0.45
C PHE A 99 8.30 -6.09 -0.38
N ALA A 100 9.28 -5.66 -1.19
CA ALA A 100 10.56 -6.37 -1.31
C ALA A 100 11.43 -6.28 -0.05
N LEU A 101 11.49 -5.11 0.62
CA LEU A 101 12.28 -4.96 1.83
C LEU A 101 11.80 -5.84 2.98
N PRO A 102 10.50 -5.84 3.35
CA PRO A 102 10.01 -6.73 4.38
C PRO A 102 10.08 -8.20 3.98
N LEU A 103 9.83 -8.53 2.70
CA LEU A 103 9.99 -9.90 2.20
C LEU A 103 11.42 -10.41 2.40
N PHE A 104 12.42 -9.61 2.02
CA PHE A 104 13.82 -9.93 2.22
C PHE A 104 14.14 -10.14 3.71
N GLY A 105 13.61 -9.27 4.58
CA GLY A 105 13.74 -9.42 6.03
C GLY A 105 13.14 -10.71 6.56
N CYS A 106 11.96 -11.08 6.08
CA CYS A 106 11.29 -12.32 6.45
C CYS A 106 12.09 -13.55 6.00
N LEU A 107 12.60 -13.55 4.77
CA LEU A 107 13.42 -14.65 4.24
C LEU A 107 14.73 -14.79 5.02
N ARG A 108 15.41 -13.68 5.32
CA ARG A 108 16.69 -13.70 6.03
C ARG A 108 16.54 -14.07 7.52
N SER A 109 15.39 -13.82 8.11
CA SER A 109 15.10 -14.22 9.50
C SER A 109 14.72 -15.69 9.67
N GLY A 110 14.84 -16.50 8.61
CA GLY A 110 14.55 -17.94 8.66
C GLY A 110 13.08 -18.27 8.86
N MET A 111 12.19 -17.38 8.48
CA MET A 111 10.74 -17.54 8.68
C MET A 111 10.22 -18.65 7.75
N ARG A 112 9.77 -19.76 8.33
CA ARG A 112 9.03 -20.79 7.61
C ARG A 112 7.60 -20.32 7.43
N TRP A 113 7.28 -19.95 6.22
CA TRP A 113 5.90 -19.59 5.83
C TRP A 113 5.01 -20.84 5.89
N ARG A 114 4.09 -20.85 6.83
CA ARG A 114 2.96 -21.78 6.84
C ARG A 114 1.69 -20.92 6.85
N PRO A 115 1.09 -20.65 5.69
CA PRO A 115 -0.18 -19.94 5.66
C PRO A 115 -1.26 -20.84 6.26
N THR A 116 -1.64 -20.57 7.49
CA THR A 116 -2.80 -21.19 8.14
C THR A 116 -3.91 -20.16 8.14
N LEU A 117 -4.89 -20.34 7.25
CA LEU A 117 -6.14 -19.58 7.24
C LEU A 117 -7.10 -20.22 8.25
N SER A 118 -6.91 -19.93 9.53
CA SER A 118 -7.84 -20.32 10.58
C SER A 118 -8.72 -19.11 10.94
N LEU A 119 -9.86 -18.96 10.26
CA LEU A 119 -10.85 -17.91 10.56
C LEU A 119 -11.52 -18.10 11.95
N ARG A 120 -11.29 -19.24 12.61
CA ARG A 120 -11.82 -19.57 13.93
C ARG A 120 -10.78 -19.48 15.03
N ASP A 121 -9.62 -18.91 14.76
CA ASP A 121 -8.60 -18.69 15.77
C ASP A 121 -9.12 -17.69 16.82
N PRO A 122 -9.17 -18.06 18.11
CA PRO A 122 -9.63 -17.16 19.17
C PRO A 122 -8.79 -15.90 19.27
N ASP A 123 -7.52 -15.95 18.91
CA ASP A 123 -6.64 -14.79 18.88
C ASP A 123 -7.01 -13.82 17.76
N LEU A 124 -7.42 -14.31 16.59
CA LEU A 124 -7.90 -13.50 15.47
C LEU A 124 -9.19 -12.76 15.86
N LEU A 125 -10.15 -13.44 16.50
CA LEU A 125 -11.40 -12.84 16.96
C LEU A 125 -11.14 -11.79 18.03
N ARG A 126 -10.22 -12.06 18.96
CA ARG A 126 -9.81 -11.12 20.01
C ARG A 126 -9.15 -9.88 19.40
N TYR A 127 -8.28 -10.05 18.39
CA TYR A 127 -7.63 -8.96 17.68
C TYR A 127 -8.65 -8.09 16.94
N LEU A 128 -9.58 -8.70 16.20
CA LEU A 128 -10.67 -7.99 15.51
C LEU A 128 -11.54 -7.22 16.50
N TRP A 129 -11.87 -7.82 17.63
CA TRP A 129 -12.68 -7.16 18.66
C TRP A 129 -11.96 -5.98 19.33
N LEU A 130 -10.63 -6.08 19.49
CA LEU A 130 -9.81 -5.01 20.03
C LEU A 130 -9.58 -3.88 19.02
N SER A 131 -9.43 -4.20 17.73
CA SER A 131 -9.16 -3.23 16.67
C SER A 131 -10.42 -2.49 16.20
N ALA A 132 -11.60 -3.11 16.26
CA ALA A 132 -12.85 -2.52 15.83
C ALA A 132 -13.16 -1.15 16.47
N PRO A 133 -13.09 -0.94 17.81
CA PRO A 133 -13.35 0.36 18.42
C PRO A 133 -12.28 1.41 18.06
N ILE A 134 -11.04 0.99 17.81
CA ILE A 134 -9.95 1.89 17.38
C ILE A 134 -10.20 2.37 15.95
N MET A 135 -10.66 1.49 15.06
CA MET A 135 -11.01 1.83 13.67
C MET A 135 -12.21 2.78 13.58
N ILE A 136 -13.16 2.70 14.52
CA ILE A 136 -14.34 3.55 14.57
C ILE A 136 -14.06 4.88 15.33
N GLY A 137 -12.83 5.06 15.86
CA GLY A 137 -12.46 6.29 16.58
C GLY A 137 -13.16 6.46 17.93
N LEU A 138 -13.73 5.39 18.49
CA LEU A 138 -14.33 5.44 19.82
C LEU A 138 -13.24 5.36 20.89
N PRO A 139 -13.02 6.41 21.70
CA PRO A 139 -12.12 6.31 22.83
C PRO A 139 -12.69 5.30 23.82
N LYS A 140 -11.96 4.20 24.07
CA LYS A 140 -12.27 3.38 25.23
C LYS A 140 -11.99 4.22 26.48
N THR A 141 -13.02 4.80 27.04
CA THR A 141 -13.00 5.20 28.45
C THR A 141 -12.79 3.90 29.24
N LEU A 142 -11.55 3.70 29.67
CA LEU A 142 -11.20 2.69 30.67
C LEU A 142 -11.99 3.05 31.92
N ARG A 143 -13.12 2.40 32.15
CA ARG A 143 -13.71 2.31 33.46
C ARG A 143 -12.78 1.41 34.28
N GLY A 144 -12.15 2.06 35.27
CA GLY A 144 -11.41 1.40 36.32
C GLY A 144 -12.24 0.40 37.14
#